data_af7d518c4f1e63186da41be9ed11d955
#
_entry.id   af7d518c4f1e63186da41be9ed11d955
#
_cell.length_a   1.000
_cell.length_b   1.000
_cell.length_c   1.000
_cell.angle_alpha   90.00
_cell.angle_beta   90.00
_cell.angle_gamma   90.00
#
_symmetry.space_group_name_H-M   'P 1'
#
loop_
_entity.id
_entity.type
_entity.pdbx_description
1 polymer ?
#
loop_
_entity_poly.entity_id
_entity_poly.type
_entity_poly.pdbx_seq_one_letter_code
_entity_poly.pdbx_strand_id
1 'polypeptide(L)'
;MSKQLEKIKQLIEKREQARLGGGEKAIQKQHDRGKYTARERVEMLLDEGSFEEYDMFKEHRCHNFGMEKKQFLGDGVVAGSGTIDGRLVFIFAQDFTVHAGSLSETMSQKICKVMDMAMKMGAPLIGINDSGGARIQEGINALAGYAEIFERNILASGVIPQISGIFGPCAGGAVYSPALTDFTLMMENTSYMFLTGPKVVKTVTGEDIDQEHLGGASVHATKSGVTHFTAATEEEGIQMLKTLLSYIPSNNMETAPVKPCTDPINRMEDSLNEIIPENPNEAYDMYKVIAAITDNGEFFEVQPKFAKNIIVGFARFNGQSVGIVANQPACYAGVLDVNASRKGARFVRFCDAFNSPIVSLVDVPGFLPGTGQEYNAVILHGAQLLYAYGEATVPKITVTLRKSYGGSHIVMGSKQLHTDLNYAWPSAEIAVMGASGAAAVLYAKEAKAKKEAGEDVKAFIAEKEDEYNELFANPYQAAKYGYIDDVIEPRNTRFRICRGLAQLATKRDSLPAKKHGNIPM
;
A
#
# COMPACT_ATOMS: atom_id res chain seq x y z
N MET A 1 48.91 19.98 25.39
CA MET A 1 48.08 18.97 24.78
C MET A 1 48.77 18.40 23.56
N SER A 2 48.76 17.11 23.28
CA SER A 2 49.41 16.61 22.07
C SER A 2 48.68 17.11 20.81
N LYS A 3 49.40 17.32 19.69
CA LYS A 3 48.80 17.72 18.40
C LYS A 3 47.64 16.80 17.98
N GLN A 4 47.71 15.52 18.36
CA GLN A 4 46.65 14.55 18.07
C GLN A 4 45.37 14.83 18.90
N LEU A 5 45.48 15.14 20.16
CA LEU A 5 44.35 15.49 21.02
C LEU A 5 43.66 16.79 20.55
N GLU A 6 44.42 17.74 20.03
CA GLU A 6 43.89 18.98 19.48
C GLU A 6 43.06 18.71 18.19
N LYS A 7 43.54 17.81 17.31
CA LYS A 7 42.78 17.36 16.14
C LYS A 7 41.50 16.60 16.52
N ILE A 8 41.53 15.76 17.55
CA ILE A 8 40.35 15.06 18.06
C ILE A 8 39.33 16.07 18.59
N LYS A 9 39.78 17.09 19.34
CA LYS A 9 38.90 18.16 19.82
C LYS A 9 38.19 18.88 18.65
N GLN A 10 38.94 19.25 17.62
CA GLN A 10 38.40 19.87 16.41
C GLN A 10 37.39 18.96 15.69
N LEU A 11 37.63 17.64 15.66
CA LEU A 11 36.67 16.69 15.10
C LEU A 11 35.35 16.67 15.88
N ILE A 12 35.42 16.65 17.21
CA ILE A 12 34.26 16.67 18.10
C ILE A 12 33.46 17.95 17.87
N GLU A 13 34.10 19.11 17.88
CA GLU A 13 33.48 20.41 17.63
C GLU A 13 32.76 20.46 16.25
N LYS A 14 33.41 19.95 15.19
CA LYS A 14 32.81 19.87 13.85
C LYS A 14 31.62 18.92 13.81
N ARG A 15 31.65 17.80 14.52
CA ARG A 15 30.53 16.88 14.62
C ARG A 15 29.32 17.52 15.34
N GLU A 16 29.58 18.23 16.43
CA GLU A 16 28.55 18.97 17.14
C GLU A 16 27.92 20.06 16.25
N GLN A 17 28.76 20.82 15.53
CA GLN A 17 28.28 21.79 14.54
C GLN A 17 27.39 21.14 13.46
N ALA A 18 27.79 19.99 12.91
CA ALA A 18 27.03 19.28 11.89
C ALA A 18 25.68 18.79 12.43
N ARG A 19 25.61 18.37 13.71
CA ARG A 19 24.36 17.94 14.35
C ARG A 19 23.36 19.05 14.56
N LEU A 20 23.82 20.31 14.67
CA LEU A 20 22.93 21.46 14.83
C LEU A 20 22.22 21.86 13.53
N GLY A 21 22.58 21.30 12.37
CA GLY A 21 21.94 21.63 11.10
C GLY A 21 21.85 23.13 10.86
N GLY A 22 20.64 23.71 10.80
CA GLY A 22 20.40 25.15 10.64
C GLY A 22 20.64 25.98 11.90
N GLY A 23 21.09 25.36 13.02
CA GLY A 23 21.38 25.98 14.31
C GLY A 23 20.20 25.99 15.29
N GLU A 24 20.50 26.26 16.56
CA GLU A 24 19.54 26.16 17.70
C GLU A 24 18.24 26.92 17.47
N LYS A 25 18.32 28.14 16.90
CA LYS A 25 17.10 28.94 16.61
C LYS A 25 16.20 28.28 15.56
N ALA A 26 16.77 27.62 14.57
CA ALA A 26 15.99 26.93 13.54
C ALA A 26 15.41 25.62 14.08
N ILE A 27 16.13 24.93 14.94
CA ILE A 27 15.65 23.75 15.68
C ILE A 27 14.46 24.14 16.56
N GLN A 28 14.60 25.17 17.39
CA GLN A 28 13.52 25.64 18.25
C GLN A 28 12.26 26.01 17.46
N LYS A 29 12.42 26.69 16.31
CA LYS A 29 11.30 27.00 15.43
C LYS A 29 10.62 25.76 14.84
N GLN A 30 11.34 24.66 14.66
CA GLN A 30 10.78 23.37 14.24
C GLN A 30 9.95 22.76 15.37
N HIS A 31 10.49 22.74 16.59
CA HIS A 31 9.80 22.27 17.79
C HIS A 31 8.55 23.09 18.13
N ASP A 32 8.62 24.43 17.98
CA ASP A 32 7.45 25.33 18.20
C ASP A 32 6.28 25.01 17.24
N ARG A 33 6.55 24.31 16.14
CA ARG A 33 5.53 23.84 15.18
C ARG A 33 5.05 22.42 15.47
N GLY A 34 5.49 21.82 16.58
CA GLY A 34 5.18 20.44 16.95
C GLY A 34 5.88 19.39 16.05
N LYS A 35 7.05 19.73 15.49
CA LYS A 35 7.80 18.86 14.57
C LYS A 35 9.18 18.55 15.13
N TYR A 36 9.63 17.33 14.94
CA TYR A 36 11.00 16.93 15.21
C TYR A 36 11.98 17.36 14.10
N THR A 37 13.27 17.41 14.42
CA THR A 37 14.33 17.58 13.42
C THR A 37 14.56 16.27 12.64
N ALA A 38 15.25 16.36 11.51
CA ALA A 38 15.62 15.17 10.73
C ALA A 38 16.42 14.14 11.58
N ARG A 39 17.33 14.63 12.42
CA ARG A 39 18.15 13.78 13.27
C ARG A 39 17.34 13.06 14.34
N GLU A 40 16.46 13.78 15.04
CA GLU A 40 15.57 13.18 16.04
C GLU A 40 14.68 12.11 15.43
N ARG A 41 14.15 12.34 14.22
CA ARG A 41 13.34 11.34 13.49
C ARG A 41 14.15 10.08 13.16
N VAL A 42 15.41 10.23 12.74
CA VAL A 42 16.31 9.10 12.48
C VAL A 42 16.59 8.31 13.76
N GLU A 43 16.91 9.01 14.85
CA GLU A 43 17.20 8.40 16.16
C GLU A 43 15.97 7.69 16.76
N MET A 44 14.75 8.21 16.56
CA MET A 44 13.51 7.57 16.98
C MET A 44 13.15 6.34 16.14
N LEU A 45 13.51 6.32 14.85
CA LEU A 45 13.19 5.25 13.93
C LEU A 45 14.14 4.06 14.08
N LEU A 46 15.43 4.30 14.24
CA LEU A 46 16.45 3.24 14.30
C LEU A 46 16.65 2.69 15.71
N ASP A 47 17.19 1.48 15.79
CA ASP A 47 17.62 0.89 17.05
C ASP A 47 18.72 1.75 17.68
N GLU A 48 18.70 1.88 19.01
CA GLU A 48 19.67 2.71 19.74
C GLU A 48 21.11 2.33 19.42
N GLY A 49 21.93 3.34 19.07
CA GLY A 49 23.34 3.15 18.77
C GLY A 49 23.66 2.49 17.43
N SER A 50 22.66 2.16 16.61
CA SER A 50 22.86 1.47 15.32
C SER A 50 23.15 2.42 14.15
N PHE A 51 22.95 3.73 14.31
CA PHE A 51 23.04 4.67 13.19
C PHE A 51 24.47 4.99 12.79
N GLU A 52 24.83 4.68 11.54
CA GLU A 52 26.06 5.06 10.88
C GLU A 52 25.79 6.15 9.83
N GLU A 53 26.15 7.39 10.15
CA GLU A 53 25.93 8.54 9.27
C GLU A 53 26.99 8.67 8.19
N TYR A 54 26.58 8.92 6.96
CA TYR A 54 27.47 9.14 5.81
C TYR A 54 27.51 10.62 5.41
N ASP A 55 28.70 11.08 4.99
CA ASP A 55 28.93 12.41 4.44
C ASP A 55 28.46 13.57 5.35
N MET A 56 28.59 13.40 6.68
CA MET A 56 28.22 14.41 7.68
C MET A 56 28.89 15.79 7.44
N PHE A 57 30.09 15.82 6.86
CA PHE A 57 30.85 17.04 6.62
C PHE A 57 30.75 17.58 5.20
N LYS A 58 29.90 17.00 4.36
CA LYS A 58 29.72 17.42 2.98
C LYS A 58 28.91 18.71 2.93
N GLU A 59 29.36 19.68 2.11
CA GLU A 59 28.74 21.00 1.94
C GLU A 59 28.35 21.22 0.47
N HIS A 60 27.39 22.11 0.20
CA HIS A 60 27.05 22.48 -1.16
C HIS A 60 28.17 23.27 -1.84
N ARG A 61 28.17 23.29 -3.17
CA ARG A 61 29.18 23.97 -4.01
C ARG A 61 28.62 25.19 -4.74
N CYS A 62 27.46 25.69 -4.32
CA CYS A 62 26.84 26.86 -4.93
C CYS A 62 27.49 28.14 -4.46
N HIS A 63 27.93 28.98 -5.42
CA HIS A 63 28.53 30.28 -5.17
C HIS A 63 27.63 31.46 -5.63
N ASN A 64 26.43 31.14 -6.18
CA ASN A 64 25.50 32.14 -6.67
C ASN A 64 24.61 32.66 -5.53
N PHE A 65 24.10 33.90 -5.69
CA PHE A 65 23.12 34.49 -4.78
C PHE A 65 23.52 34.55 -3.31
N GLY A 66 24.84 34.63 -3.02
CA GLY A 66 25.38 34.70 -1.66
C GLY A 66 25.38 33.36 -0.91
N MET A 67 25.21 32.25 -1.62
CA MET A 67 25.19 30.91 -1.02
C MET A 67 26.53 30.51 -0.44
N GLU A 68 27.65 31.05 -0.96
CA GLU A 68 29.01 30.84 -0.41
C GLU A 68 29.15 31.25 1.07
N LYS A 69 28.24 32.09 1.57
CA LYS A 69 28.19 32.53 2.98
C LYS A 69 27.17 31.77 3.83
N LYS A 70 26.47 30.81 3.23
CA LYS A 70 25.39 30.05 3.87
C LYS A 70 25.63 28.55 3.74
N GLN A 71 26.84 28.12 4.09
CA GLN A 71 27.22 26.71 4.07
C GLN A 71 26.88 26.05 5.41
N PHE A 72 26.34 24.85 5.31
CA PHE A 72 25.97 24.01 6.45
C PHE A 72 26.57 22.62 6.25
N LEU A 73 27.20 22.06 7.27
CA LEU A 73 27.69 20.70 7.25
C LEU A 73 26.52 19.71 7.08
N GLY A 74 26.67 18.76 6.18
CA GLY A 74 25.63 17.80 5.83
C GLY A 74 24.62 18.28 4.80
N ASP A 75 24.61 19.57 4.46
CA ASP A 75 23.78 20.22 3.43
C ASP A 75 22.29 19.85 3.45
N GLY A 76 21.68 19.83 4.63
CA GLY A 76 20.24 19.68 4.79
C GLY A 76 19.71 18.26 4.60
N VAL A 77 20.54 17.23 4.71
CA VAL A 77 20.10 15.84 4.79
C VAL A 77 20.96 15.01 5.73
N VAL A 78 20.31 14.31 6.65
CA VAL A 78 20.91 13.26 7.48
C VAL A 78 20.71 11.94 6.74
N ALA A 79 21.80 11.24 6.41
CA ALA A 79 21.73 10.05 5.57
C ALA A 79 22.73 8.98 6.03
N GLY A 80 22.34 7.73 5.99
CA GLY A 80 23.18 6.63 6.46
C GLY A 80 22.46 5.29 6.50
N SER A 81 22.90 4.41 7.38
CA SER A 81 22.30 3.12 7.64
C SER A 81 22.18 2.86 9.14
N GLY A 82 21.30 1.96 9.51
CA GLY A 82 21.10 1.49 10.87
C GLY A 82 20.26 0.23 10.89
N THR A 83 19.76 -0.15 12.05
CA THR A 83 18.84 -1.29 12.15
C THR A 83 17.49 -0.89 12.70
N ILE A 84 16.47 -1.66 12.34
CA ILE A 84 15.14 -1.65 12.94
C ILE A 84 14.80 -3.10 13.32
N ASP A 85 14.57 -3.35 14.59
CA ASP A 85 14.41 -4.70 15.13
C ASP A 85 15.57 -5.63 14.68
N GLY A 86 16.81 -5.13 14.70
CA GLY A 86 18.02 -5.84 14.29
C GLY A 86 18.21 -6.00 12.77
N ARG A 87 17.29 -5.56 11.93
CA ARG A 87 17.36 -5.65 10.46
C ARG A 87 17.98 -4.39 9.87
N LEU A 88 18.96 -4.57 8.98
CA LEU A 88 19.60 -3.47 8.27
C LEU A 88 18.58 -2.69 7.42
N VAL A 89 18.63 -1.38 7.53
CA VAL A 89 17.90 -0.43 6.68
C VAL A 89 18.81 0.72 6.28
N PHE A 90 18.52 1.31 5.12
CA PHE A 90 19.16 2.55 4.71
C PHE A 90 18.14 3.69 4.80
N ILE A 91 18.61 4.87 5.22
CA ILE A 91 17.74 6.00 5.52
C ILE A 91 18.34 7.30 5.04
N PHE A 92 17.49 8.17 4.54
CA PHE A 92 17.77 9.61 4.45
C PHE A 92 16.61 10.41 5.05
N ALA A 93 16.94 11.51 5.72
CA ALA A 93 15.97 12.42 6.31
C ALA A 93 16.33 13.86 5.93
N GLN A 94 15.43 14.54 5.23
CA GLN A 94 15.62 15.94 4.84
C GLN A 94 15.44 16.85 6.05
N ASP A 95 16.40 17.76 6.25
CA ASP A 95 16.42 18.68 7.36
C ASP A 95 15.87 20.05 6.95
N PHE A 96 14.64 20.30 7.35
CA PHE A 96 13.95 21.56 7.05
C PHE A 96 14.62 22.80 7.69
N THR A 97 15.45 22.60 8.72
CA THR A 97 16.21 23.68 9.37
C THR A 97 17.29 24.27 8.45
N VAL A 98 17.73 23.50 7.45
CA VAL A 98 18.74 23.90 6.47
C VAL A 98 18.08 24.19 5.12
N HIS A 99 18.06 25.46 4.71
CA HIS A 99 17.46 25.89 3.42
C HIS A 99 16.07 25.33 3.14
N ALA A 100 15.24 25.17 4.19
CA ALA A 100 13.90 24.54 4.12
C ALA A 100 13.93 23.15 3.48
N GLY A 101 14.96 22.36 3.71
CA GLY A 101 15.13 21.01 3.16
C GLY A 101 15.19 20.96 1.63
N SER A 102 15.47 22.08 0.97
CA SER A 102 15.47 22.14 -0.51
C SER A 102 16.63 21.34 -1.11
N LEU A 103 16.33 20.56 -2.15
CA LEU A 103 17.28 19.67 -2.80
C LEU A 103 18.35 20.45 -3.57
N SER A 104 19.61 20.23 -3.17
CA SER A 104 20.81 20.65 -3.87
C SER A 104 21.45 19.50 -4.64
N GLU A 105 22.44 19.80 -5.48
CA GLU A 105 23.31 18.79 -6.07
C GLU A 105 23.99 17.93 -5.00
N THR A 106 24.49 18.54 -3.94
CA THR A 106 25.18 17.84 -2.84
C THR A 106 24.23 16.94 -2.04
N MET A 107 23.03 17.43 -1.70
CA MET A 107 21.99 16.63 -1.03
C MET A 107 21.61 15.42 -1.87
N SER A 108 21.38 15.61 -3.18
CA SER A 108 21.02 14.51 -4.08
C SER A 108 22.10 13.44 -4.15
N GLN A 109 23.37 13.83 -4.20
CA GLN A 109 24.51 12.90 -4.19
C GLN A 109 24.58 12.07 -2.91
N LYS A 110 24.24 12.64 -1.75
CA LYS A 110 24.15 11.90 -0.48
C LYS A 110 23.01 10.89 -0.50
N ILE A 111 21.82 11.31 -0.95
CA ILE A 111 20.65 10.44 -1.08
C ILE A 111 20.97 9.30 -2.07
N CYS A 112 21.48 9.60 -3.25
CA CYS A 112 21.87 8.60 -4.25
C CYS A 112 22.87 7.58 -3.72
N LYS A 113 23.88 8.03 -2.95
CA LYS A 113 24.86 7.14 -2.31
C LYS A 113 24.18 6.13 -1.37
N VAL A 114 23.23 6.59 -0.55
CA VAL A 114 22.47 5.72 0.35
C VAL A 114 21.58 4.74 -0.44
N MET A 115 20.92 5.21 -1.50
CA MET A 115 20.12 4.36 -2.39
C MET A 115 20.96 3.28 -3.08
N ASP A 116 22.14 3.65 -3.61
CA ASP A 116 23.06 2.70 -4.22
C ASP A 116 23.58 1.66 -3.22
N MET A 117 23.80 2.06 -1.97
CA MET A 117 24.20 1.15 -0.89
C MET A 117 23.05 0.20 -0.52
N ALA A 118 21.82 0.71 -0.39
CA ALA A 118 20.63 -0.10 -0.13
C ALA A 118 20.44 -1.19 -1.19
N MET A 119 20.58 -0.83 -2.46
CA MET A 119 20.52 -1.78 -3.58
C MET A 119 21.61 -2.84 -3.54
N LYS A 120 22.87 -2.44 -3.24
CA LYS A 120 24.00 -3.38 -3.15
C LYS A 120 23.85 -4.37 -1.99
N MET A 121 23.27 -3.91 -0.88
CA MET A 121 23.09 -4.73 0.33
C MET A 121 21.77 -5.50 0.34
N GLY A 122 20.83 -5.22 -0.61
CA GLY A 122 19.51 -5.81 -0.62
C GLY A 122 18.72 -5.47 0.66
N ALA A 123 18.73 -4.21 1.07
CA ALA A 123 18.10 -3.73 2.29
C ALA A 123 17.05 -2.65 2.01
N PRO A 124 15.98 -2.54 2.83
CA PRO A 124 14.95 -1.52 2.64
C PRO A 124 15.52 -0.10 2.68
N LEU A 125 14.92 0.77 1.87
CA LEU A 125 15.20 2.20 1.85
C LEU A 125 14.03 2.97 2.49
N ILE A 126 14.34 3.86 3.43
CA ILE A 126 13.37 4.74 4.07
C ILE A 126 13.76 6.19 3.81
N GLY A 127 12.88 6.95 3.17
CA GLY A 127 13.02 8.39 2.97
C GLY A 127 12.10 9.16 3.90
N ILE A 128 12.64 10.02 4.74
CA ILE A 128 11.88 11.00 5.53
C ILE A 128 11.95 12.34 4.80
N ASN A 129 10.81 12.75 4.25
CA ASN A 129 10.70 13.91 3.39
C ASN A 129 10.14 15.12 4.16
N ASP A 130 10.86 16.24 4.10
CA ASP A 130 10.47 17.53 4.67
C ASP A 130 11.18 18.63 3.86
N SER A 131 10.61 19.02 2.69
CA SER A 131 11.32 19.78 1.67
C SER A 131 10.45 20.80 0.96
N GLY A 132 10.98 21.98 0.80
CA GLY A 132 10.41 23.03 -0.06
C GLY A 132 10.58 22.80 -1.57
N GLY A 133 11.17 21.68 -2.00
CA GLY A 133 11.41 21.38 -3.42
C GLY A 133 12.86 21.60 -3.87
N ALA A 134 13.06 21.98 -5.13
CA ALA A 134 14.40 22.24 -5.68
C ALA A 134 15.04 23.50 -5.10
N ARG A 135 16.31 23.48 -4.80
CA ARG A 135 17.08 24.66 -4.41
C ARG A 135 17.29 25.57 -5.62
N ILE A 136 16.52 26.64 -5.70
CA ILE A 136 16.42 27.53 -6.87
C ILE A 136 17.78 28.12 -7.25
N GLN A 137 18.62 28.40 -6.26
CA GLN A 137 19.94 28.99 -6.44
C GLN A 137 20.93 28.10 -7.22
N GLU A 138 20.67 26.81 -7.27
CA GLU A 138 21.49 25.82 -8.00
C GLU A 138 20.96 25.52 -9.40
N GLY A 139 19.79 26.04 -9.76
CA GLY A 139 19.22 25.92 -11.10
C GLY A 139 19.07 24.48 -11.57
N ILE A 140 19.60 24.18 -12.76
CA ILE A 140 19.48 22.86 -13.40
C ILE A 140 20.14 21.74 -12.59
N ASN A 141 21.15 22.02 -11.77
CA ASN A 141 21.82 21.00 -10.96
C ASN A 141 20.88 20.40 -9.90
N ALA A 142 19.98 21.21 -9.34
CA ALA A 142 18.95 20.70 -8.43
C ALA A 142 17.94 19.77 -9.16
N LEU A 143 17.57 20.10 -10.41
CA LEU A 143 16.71 19.25 -11.23
C LEU A 143 17.40 17.95 -11.65
N ALA A 144 18.68 18.02 -12.03
CA ALA A 144 19.49 16.85 -12.31
C ALA A 144 19.57 15.93 -11.09
N GLY A 145 19.72 16.51 -9.88
CA GLY A 145 19.71 15.76 -8.63
C GLY A 145 18.39 14.99 -8.40
N TYR A 146 17.23 15.58 -8.71
CA TYR A 146 15.96 14.85 -8.68
C TYR A 146 15.93 13.71 -9.69
N ALA A 147 16.37 13.93 -10.92
CA ALA A 147 16.39 12.89 -11.94
C ALA A 147 17.22 11.67 -11.51
N GLU A 148 18.39 11.91 -10.90
CA GLU A 148 19.25 10.85 -10.35
C GLU A 148 18.57 10.04 -9.23
N ILE A 149 17.76 10.69 -8.38
CA ILE A 149 16.97 10.01 -7.34
C ILE A 149 15.84 9.19 -7.99
N PHE A 150 15.11 9.76 -8.95
CA PHE A 150 14.00 9.07 -9.62
C PHE A 150 14.48 7.82 -10.37
N GLU A 151 15.60 7.89 -11.08
CA GLU A 151 16.20 6.74 -11.76
C GLU A 151 16.47 5.60 -10.76
N ARG A 152 17.03 5.92 -9.58
CA ARG A 152 17.28 4.92 -8.54
C ARG A 152 15.99 4.36 -7.93
N ASN A 153 14.94 5.19 -7.75
CA ASN A 153 13.63 4.66 -7.34
C ASN A 153 13.09 3.64 -8.36
N ILE A 154 13.24 3.93 -9.66
CA ILE A 154 12.80 3.03 -10.73
C ILE A 154 13.59 1.72 -10.72
N LEU A 155 14.93 1.80 -10.62
CA LEU A 155 15.80 0.62 -10.58
C LEU A 155 15.59 -0.23 -9.32
N ALA A 156 15.25 0.39 -8.19
CA ALA A 156 14.98 -0.30 -6.94
C ALA A 156 13.57 -0.91 -6.86
N SER A 157 12.66 -0.51 -7.74
CA SER A 157 11.27 -0.97 -7.74
C SER A 157 11.17 -2.49 -7.92
N GLY A 158 10.55 -3.16 -6.96
CA GLY A 158 10.44 -4.63 -6.94
C GLY A 158 11.75 -5.35 -6.61
N VAL A 159 12.81 -4.65 -6.22
CA VAL A 159 14.10 -5.23 -5.78
C VAL A 159 14.28 -5.10 -4.28
N ILE A 160 14.12 -3.89 -3.75
CA ILE A 160 14.10 -3.61 -2.32
C ILE A 160 12.86 -2.80 -1.97
N PRO A 161 12.26 -2.99 -0.79
CA PRO A 161 11.17 -2.15 -0.33
C PRO A 161 11.61 -0.69 -0.19
N GLN A 162 10.80 0.22 -0.73
CA GLN A 162 11.02 1.66 -0.64
C GLN A 162 9.86 2.31 0.08
N ILE A 163 10.12 3.03 1.17
CA ILE A 163 9.12 3.62 2.03
C ILE A 163 9.37 5.11 2.18
N SER A 164 8.36 5.93 1.95
CA SER A 164 8.42 7.38 2.09
C SER A 164 7.54 7.86 3.24
N GLY A 165 8.15 8.47 4.25
CA GLY A 165 7.45 9.24 5.27
C GLY A 165 7.46 10.74 4.91
N ILE A 166 6.30 11.38 4.88
CA ILE A 166 6.15 12.80 4.61
C ILE A 166 5.87 13.49 5.95
N PHE A 167 6.91 14.10 6.51
CA PHE A 167 6.89 14.71 7.84
C PHE A 167 6.82 16.24 7.81
N GLY A 168 6.61 16.79 6.62
CA GLY A 168 6.45 18.22 6.40
C GLY A 168 6.05 18.52 4.96
N PRO A 169 6.27 19.74 4.48
CA PRO A 169 6.07 20.06 3.08
C PRO A 169 6.86 19.13 2.16
N CYS A 170 6.22 18.72 1.06
CA CYS A 170 6.84 18.01 -0.04
C CYS A 170 6.25 18.56 -1.35
N ALA A 171 6.96 19.51 -1.98
CA ALA A 171 6.39 20.31 -3.06
C ALA A 171 7.22 20.22 -4.35
N GLY A 172 6.56 20.40 -5.47
CA GLY A 172 7.21 20.39 -6.79
C GLY A 172 7.83 19.04 -7.13
N GLY A 173 9.07 19.03 -7.60
CA GLY A 173 9.80 17.79 -7.93
C GLY A 173 9.92 16.79 -6.79
N ALA A 174 9.86 17.27 -5.54
CA ALA A 174 9.96 16.40 -4.37
C ALA A 174 8.86 15.33 -4.25
N VAL A 175 7.68 15.53 -4.84
CA VAL A 175 6.56 14.59 -4.73
C VAL A 175 6.70 13.34 -5.58
N TYR A 176 7.54 13.37 -6.63
CA TYR A 176 7.65 12.23 -7.54
C TYR A 176 8.38 11.05 -6.92
N SER A 177 9.45 11.28 -6.15
CA SER A 177 10.16 10.19 -5.47
C SER A 177 9.22 9.41 -4.53
N PRO A 178 8.46 10.03 -3.60
CA PRO A 178 7.45 9.33 -2.80
C PRO A 178 6.40 8.58 -3.64
N ALA A 179 5.96 9.16 -4.76
CA ALA A 179 4.97 8.51 -5.63
C ALA A 179 5.53 7.27 -6.37
N LEU A 180 6.85 7.18 -6.53
CA LEU A 180 7.55 6.02 -7.10
C LEU A 180 7.84 4.93 -6.07
N THR A 181 7.78 5.22 -4.77
CA THR A 181 8.04 4.25 -3.70
C THR A 181 6.84 3.33 -3.45
N ASP A 182 7.05 2.25 -2.71
CA ASP A 182 6.02 1.22 -2.47
C ASP A 182 4.94 1.71 -1.52
N PHE A 183 5.34 2.41 -0.44
CA PHE A 183 4.44 2.95 0.56
C PHE A 183 4.76 4.39 0.90
N THR A 184 3.69 5.17 1.10
CA THR A 184 3.75 6.56 1.52
C THR A 184 2.94 6.75 2.80
N LEU A 185 3.54 7.38 3.80
CA LEU A 185 2.91 7.77 5.06
C LEU A 185 2.94 9.29 5.17
N MET A 186 1.84 9.92 5.58
CA MET A 186 1.74 11.37 5.76
C MET A 186 1.30 11.73 7.18
N MET A 187 1.90 12.80 7.73
CA MET A 187 1.48 13.38 9.01
C MET A 187 0.26 14.27 8.80
N GLU A 188 -0.78 14.11 9.60
CA GLU A 188 -1.96 14.96 9.57
C GLU A 188 -1.59 16.39 9.99
N ASN A 189 -2.17 17.39 9.33
CA ASN A 189 -2.02 18.84 9.59
C ASN A 189 -0.61 19.44 9.44
N THR A 190 0.44 18.65 9.29
CA THR A 190 1.82 19.14 9.20
C THR A 190 2.52 18.79 7.90
N SER A 191 1.99 17.82 7.14
CA SER A 191 2.57 17.39 5.87
C SER A 191 1.65 17.67 4.68
N TYR A 192 2.28 18.04 3.57
CA TYR A 192 1.58 18.40 2.33
C TYR A 192 2.34 17.88 1.12
N MET A 193 1.60 17.33 0.15
CA MET A 193 2.14 16.92 -1.15
C MET A 193 1.37 17.60 -2.27
N PHE A 194 2.03 18.40 -3.11
CA PHE A 194 1.44 18.99 -4.32
C PHE A 194 2.51 19.38 -5.33
N LEU A 195 2.18 19.34 -6.61
CA LEU A 195 3.09 19.77 -7.68
C LEU A 195 3.32 21.29 -7.62
N THR A 196 2.25 22.06 -7.43
CA THR A 196 2.30 23.52 -7.31
C THR A 196 1.47 23.94 -6.11
N GLY A 197 2.02 24.85 -5.31
CA GLY A 197 1.35 25.34 -4.11
C GLY A 197 0.16 26.26 -4.39
N PRO A 198 -0.66 26.57 -3.36
CA PRO A 198 -1.88 27.34 -3.46
C PRO A 198 -1.76 28.68 -4.20
N LYS A 199 -0.65 29.40 -4.01
CA LYS A 199 -0.40 30.68 -4.70
C LYS A 199 -0.35 30.54 -6.23
N VAL A 200 0.31 29.49 -6.72
CA VAL A 200 0.41 29.23 -8.17
C VAL A 200 -0.94 28.76 -8.70
N VAL A 201 -1.64 27.87 -7.97
CA VAL A 201 -3.00 27.45 -8.32
C VAL A 201 -3.91 28.67 -8.48
N LYS A 202 -3.94 29.56 -7.49
CA LYS A 202 -4.75 30.80 -7.56
C LYS A 202 -4.40 31.68 -8.75
N THR A 203 -3.10 31.81 -9.07
CA THR A 203 -2.65 32.65 -10.18
C THR A 203 -3.03 32.07 -11.54
N VAL A 204 -2.95 30.73 -11.70
CA VAL A 204 -3.13 30.05 -13.00
C VAL A 204 -4.60 29.70 -13.26
N THR A 205 -5.30 29.17 -12.24
CA THR A 205 -6.67 28.65 -12.39
C THR A 205 -7.74 29.57 -11.78
N GLY A 206 -7.34 30.54 -10.95
CA GLY A 206 -8.26 31.39 -10.19
C GLY A 206 -8.83 30.73 -8.94
N GLU A 207 -8.49 29.45 -8.67
CA GLU A 207 -9.00 28.69 -7.53
C GLU A 207 -8.32 29.14 -6.24
N ASP A 208 -9.12 29.49 -5.22
CA ASP A 208 -8.63 29.89 -3.90
C ASP A 208 -8.72 28.68 -2.95
N ILE A 209 -7.60 28.10 -2.63
CA ILE A 209 -7.50 26.86 -1.83
C ILE A 209 -6.30 26.96 -0.89
N ASP A 210 -6.40 26.41 0.30
CA ASP A 210 -5.26 26.31 1.23
C ASP A 210 -4.43 25.03 1.01
N GLN A 211 -3.33 24.89 1.74
CA GLN A 211 -2.41 23.75 1.61
C GLN A 211 -3.05 22.42 2.03
N GLU A 212 -3.85 22.44 3.11
CA GLU A 212 -4.48 21.22 3.64
C GLU A 212 -5.53 20.67 2.66
N HIS A 213 -6.37 21.55 2.12
CA HIS A 213 -7.40 21.14 1.16
C HIS A 213 -6.84 20.82 -0.24
N LEU A 214 -5.68 21.39 -0.61
CA LEU A 214 -5.02 21.08 -1.88
C LEU A 214 -4.30 19.73 -1.85
N GLY A 215 -3.51 19.49 -0.82
CA GLY A 215 -2.62 18.30 -0.78
C GLY A 215 -2.23 17.85 0.61
N GLY A 216 -3.10 18.05 1.62
CA GLY A 216 -2.91 17.51 2.96
C GLY A 216 -3.13 16.01 3.03
N ALA A 217 -2.75 15.42 4.17
CA ALA A 217 -2.84 13.98 4.39
C ALA A 217 -4.25 13.42 4.15
N SER A 218 -5.30 14.13 4.58
CA SER A 218 -6.69 13.74 4.37
C SER A 218 -7.07 13.64 2.88
N VAL A 219 -6.61 14.59 2.05
CA VAL A 219 -6.89 14.60 0.60
C VAL A 219 -6.27 13.38 -0.06
N HIS A 220 -4.99 13.11 0.24
CA HIS A 220 -4.29 11.99 -0.37
C HIS A 220 -4.72 10.63 0.19
N ALA A 221 -5.23 10.58 1.42
CA ALA A 221 -5.77 9.36 2.01
C ALA A 221 -7.19 9.02 1.53
N THR A 222 -8.01 10.00 1.10
CA THR A 222 -9.43 9.75 0.80
C THR A 222 -9.80 9.95 -0.66
N LYS A 223 -9.15 10.90 -1.36
CA LYS A 223 -9.49 11.27 -2.74
C LYS A 223 -8.52 10.71 -3.77
N SER A 224 -7.23 10.96 -3.63
CA SER A 224 -6.24 10.56 -4.64
C SER A 224 -5.71 9.13 -4.44
N GLY A 225 -5.70 8.63 -3.21
CA GLY A 225 -5.11 7.34 -2.85
C GLY A 225 -3.58 7.31 -2.93
N VAL A 226 -2.91 8.45 -3.00
CA VAL A 226 -1.45 8.53 -3.05
C VAL A 226 -0.83 8.11 -1.73
N THR A 227 -1.42 8.49 -0.60
CA THR A 227 -0.91 8.06 0.71
C THR A 227 -1.55 6.77 1.18
N HIS A 228 -0.72 5.88 1.71
CA HIS A 228 -1.13 4.57 2.21
C HIS A 228 -1.48 4.61 3.70
N PHE A 229 -0.80 5.47 4.45
CA PHE A 229 -0.98 5.61 5.89
C PHE A 229 -1.04 7.09 6.29
N THR A 230 -1.80 7.40 7.33
CA THR A 230 -1.79 8.71 7.97
C THR A 230 -1.59 8.55 9.47
N ALA A 231 -0.87 9.47 10.10
CA ALA A 231 -0.63 9.48 11.53
C ALA A 231 -0.90 10.88 12.09
N ALA A 232 -1.44 10.94 13.30
CA ALA A 232 -1.72 12.20 13.98
C ALA A 232 -0.45 12.83 14.57
N THR A 233 0.52 12.01 14.98
CA THR A 233 1.80 12.44 15.55
C THR A 233 2.97 11.79 14.82
N GLU A 234 4.16 12.40 14.91
CA GLU A 234 5.36 11.84 14.28
C GLU A 234 5.78 10.51 14.93
N GLU A 235 5.55 10.34 16.25
CA GLU A 235 5.82 9.09 16.98
C GLU A 235 4.94 7.96 16.47
N GLU A 236 3.63 8.22 16.28
CA GLU A 236 2.71 7.25 15.69
C GLU A 236 3.16 6.85 14.28
N GLY A 237 3.54 7.85 13.46
CA GLY A 237 4.04 7.61 12.11
C GLY A 237 5.31 6.76 12.09
N ILE A 238 6.25 7.03 12.97
CA ILE A 238 7.48 6.23 13.12
C ILE A 238 7.15 4.80 13.56
N GLN A 239 6.22 4.63 14.50
CA GLN A 239 5.79 3.30 14.92
C GLN A 239 5.09 2.54 13.78
N MET A 240 4.30 3.22 12.94
CA MET A 240 3.69 2.62 11.75
C MET A 240 4.76 2.14 10.74
N LEU A 241 5.83 2.90 10.53
CA LEU A 241 6.95 2.50 9.66
C LEU A 241 7.64 1.23 10.19
N LYS A 242 7.91 1.14 11.51
CA LYS A 242 8.46 -0.06 12.14
C LYS A 242 7.51 -1.26 12.00
N THR A 243 6.23 -1.04 12.21
CA THR A 243 5.20 -2.09 12.07
C THR A 243 5.14 -2.60 10.63
N LEU A 244 5.10 -1.72 9.63
CA LEU A 244 5.12 -2.11 8.22
C LEU A 244 6.33 -2.98 7.90
N LEU A 245 7.53 -2.57 8.31
CA LEU A 245 8.77 -3.35 8.10
C LEU A 245 8.70 -4.75 8.71
N SER A 246 7.97 -4.93 9.80
CA SER A 246 7.81 -6.26 10.42
C SER A 246 7.02 -7.25 9.57
N TYR A 247 6.24 -6.76 8.59
CA TYR A 247 5.42 -7.58 7.69
C TYR A 247 6.06 -7.86 6.34
N ILE A 248 7.11 -7.14 5.97
CA ILE A 248 7.72 -7.21 4.64
C ILE A 248 9.18 -7.70 4.70
N PRO A 249 9.70 -8.34 3.65
CA PRO A 249 11.10 -8.81 3.60
C PRO A 249 12.09 -7.64 3.44
N SER A 250 13.38 -7.94 3.50
CA SER A 250 14.42 -6.95 3.23
C SER A 250 14.61 -6.69 1.74
N ASN A 251 14.32 -7.68 0.89
CA ASN A 251 14.45 -7.61 -0.57
C ASN A 251 13.62 -8.71 -1.25
N ASN A 252 13.60 -8.70 -2.56
CA ASN A 252 12.85 -9.66 -3.38
C ASN A 252 13.41 -11.10 -3.39
N MET A 253 14.54 -11.36 -2.77
CA MET A 253 15.13 -12.70 -2.64
C MET A 253 14.80 -13.37 -1.31
N GLU A 254 14.23 -12.63 -0.36
CA GLU A 254 13.90 -13.06 0.97
C GLU A 254 12.39 -13.16 1.18
N THR A 255 11.99 -13.74 2.28
CA THR A 255 10.61 -13.73 2.78
C THR A 255 10.51 -12.83 4.02
N ALA A 256 9.30 -12.35 4.32
CA ALA A 256 9.05 -11.55 5.52
C ALA A 256 9.42 -12.32 6.79
N PRO A 257 9.85 -11.63 7.87
CA PRO A 257 10.16 -12.27 9.14
C PRO A 257 8.96 -13.02 9.70
N VAL A 258 9.19 -14.27 10.11
CA VAL A 258 8.20 -15.08 10.82
C VAL A 258 8.24 -14.69 12.30
N LYS A 259 7.08 -14.37 12.88
CA LYS A 259 6.95 -14.12 14.33
C LYS A 259 6.49 -15.37 15.07
N PRO A 260 6.98 -15.61 16.29
CA PRO A 260 6.41 -16.66 17.13
C PRO A 260 4.90 -16.47 17.30
N CYS A 261 4.12 -17.54 17.11
CA CYS A 261 2.68 -17.51 17.22
C CYS A 261 2.21 -18.47 18.32
N THR A 262 1.38 -17.97 19.22
CA THR A 262 0.75 -18.77 20.28
C THR A 262 -0.71 -19.11 19.96
N ASP A 263 -1.28 -18.50 18.90
CA ASP A 263 -2.64 -18.77 18.45
C ASP A 263 -2.68 -20.11 17.69
N PRO A 264 -3.44 -21.11 18.15
CA PRO A 264 -3.39 -22.45 17.57
C PRO A 264 -3.78 -22.47 16.08
N ILE A 265 -3.03 -23.24 15.29
CA ILE A 265 -3.33 -23.43 13.86
C ILE A 265 -4.74 -24.00 13.66
N ASN A 266 -5.13 -24.92 14.52
CA ASN A 266 -6.43 -25.62 14.46
C ASN A 266 -7.54 -24.94 15.25
N ARG A 267 -7.36 -23.68 15.63
CA ARG A 267 -8.43 -22.87 16.23
C ARG A 267 -9.60 -22.78 15.25
N MET A 268 -10.76 -23.16 15.72
CA MET A 268 -12.03 -23.00 15.01
C MET A 268 -12.76 -21.79 15.58
N GLU A 269 -13.47 -21.08 14.72
CA GLU A 269 -14.18 -19.86 15.09
C GLU A 269 -15.66 -20.00 14.75
N ASP A 270 -16.45 -20.47 15.73
CA ASP A 270 -17.86 -20.78 15.53
C ASP A 270 -18.71 -19.57 15.12
N SER A 271 -18.29 -18.36 15.49
CA SER A 271 -18.97 -17.11 15.08
C SER A 271 -19.05 -16.92 13.57
N LEU A 272 -18.12 -17.54 12.81
CA LEU A 272 -18.13 -17.46 11.35
C LEU A 272 -19.27 -18.26 10.72
N ASN A 273 -19.81 -19.27 11.39
CA ASN A 273 -20.93 -20.05 10.89
C ASN A 273 -22.24 -19.23 10.81
N GLU A 274 -22.32 -18.14 11.58
CA GLU A 274 -23.51 -17.30 11.70
C GLU A 274 -23.30 -15.88 11.14
N ILE A 275 -22.11 -15.56 10.62
CA ILE A 275 -21.76 -14.19 10.23
C ILE A 275 -22.45 -13.73 8.95
N ILE A 276 -22.81 -14.66 8.05
CA ILE A 276 -23.52 -14.34 6.81
C ILE A 276 -25.00 -14.18 7.13
N PRO A 277 -25.60 -13.01 6.89
CA PRO A 277 -27.04 -12.80 7.11
C PRO A 277 -27.89 -13.71 6.22
N GLU A 278 -29.05 -14.16 6.72
CA GLU A 278 -30.03 -14.93 5.94
C GLU A 278 -30.56 -14.12 4.75
N ASN A 279 -30.76 -12.82 4.94
CA ASN A 279 -31.15 -11.92 3.86
C ASN A 279 -29.94 -11.60 2.98
N PRO A 280 -29.93 -11.99 1.69
CA PRO A 280 -28.79 -11.78 0.79
C PRO A 280 -28.50 -10.30 0.49
N ASN A 281 -29.41 -9.40 0.82
CA ASN A 281 -29.25 -7.95 0.66
C ASN A 281 -28.74 -7.27 1.94
N GLU A 282 -28.66 -7.99 3.05
CA GLU A 282 -28.11 -7.48 4.29
C GLU A 282 -26.56 -7.55 4.26
N ALA A 283 -25.93 -6.45 4.69
CA ALA A 283 -24.48 -6.36 4.73
C ALA A 283 -23.94 -6.91 6.06
N TYR A 284 -22.75 -7.49 6.00
CA TYR A 284 -21.95 -7.81 7.17
C TYR A 284 -20.57 -7.14 7.06
N ASP A 285 -19.84 -7.09 8.17
CA ASP A 285 -18.53 -6.45 8.22
C ASP A 285 -17.41 -7.48 8.03
N MET A 286 -16.68 -7.36 6.92
CA MET A 286 -15.57 -8.24 6.57
C MET A 286 -14.41 -8.16 7.57
N TYR A 287 -14.23 -7.03 8.29
CA TYR A 287 -13.20 -6.95 9.33
C TYR A 287 -13.40 -7.99 10.45
N LYS A 288 -14.65 -8.36 10.75
CA LYS A 288 -14.94 -9.42 11.71
C LYS A 288 -14.43 -10.78 11.24
N VAL A 289 -14.56 -11.07 9.93
CA VAL A 289 -14.01 -12.29 9.33
C VAL A 289 -12.49 -12.27 9.39
N ILE A 290 -11.86 -11.17 8.98
CA ILE A 290 -10.40 -11.03 9.00
C ILE A 290 -9.88 -11.24 10.43
N ALA A 291 -10.45 -10.57 11.43
CA ALA A 291 -10.05 -10.71 12.83
C ALA A 291 -10.23 -12.15 13.34
N ALA A 292 -11.30 -12.83 12.93
CA ALA A 292 -11.59 -14.20 13.36
C ALA A 292 -10.56 -15.23 12.84
N ILE A 293 -9.97 -15.00 11.66
CA ILE A 293 -9.07 -15.98 11.01
C ILE A 293 -7.58 -15.69 11.18
N THR A 294 -7.20 -14.45 11.48
CA THR A 294 -5.79 -14.02 11.61
C THR A 294 -5.23 -14.34 13.00
N ASP A 295 -3.90 -14.37 13.11
CA ASP A 295 -3.21 -14.57 14.38
C ASP A 295 -3.58 -13.45 15.34
N ASN A 296 -4.13 -13.81 16.51
CA ASN A 296 -4.57 -12.88 17.56
C ASN A 296 -5.55 -11.79 17.09
N GLY A 297 -6.18 -11.94 15.93
CA GLY A 297 -7.05 -10.93 15.33
C GLY A 297 -6.31 -9.71 14.77
N GLU A 298 -4.98 -9.77 14.63
CA GLU A 298 -4.16 -8.65 14.18
C GLU A 298 -4.26 -8.46 12.65
N PHE A 299 -4.50 -7.22 12.24
CA PHE A 299 -4.53 -6.82 10.83
C PHE A 299 -3.94 -5.42 10.66
N PHE A 300 -2.94 -5.28 9.80
CA PHE A 300 -2.32 -4.01 9.44
C PHE A 300 -2.81 -3.55 8.08
N GLU A 301 -3.86 -2.72 8.08
CA GLU A 301 -4.54 -2.28 6.86
C GLU A 301 -3.73 -1.23 6.10
N VAL A 302 -3.71 -1.35 4.78
CA VAL A 302 -3.12 -0.40 3.84
C VAL A 302 -4.24 0.41 3.18
N GLN A 303 -4.13 1.72 3.15
CA GLN A 303 -5.14 2.65 2.60
C GLN A 303 -6.57 2.50 3.21
N PRO A 304 -6.72 2.50 4.55
CA PRO A 304 -8.02 2.28 5.18
C PRO A 304 -9.07 3.35 4.85
N LYS A 305 -8.63 4.54 4.46
CA LYS A 305 -9.51 5.68 4.13
C LYS A 305 -9.86 5.77 2.64
N PHE A 306 -9.18 5.01 1.75
CA PHE A 306 -9.38 5.01 0.31
C PHE A 306 -10.07 3.75 -0.18
N ALA A 307 -11.03 3.86 -1.11
CA ALA A 307 -11.75 2.73 -1.72
C ALA A 307 -12.16 1.68 -0.67
N LYS A 308 -13.02 2.06 0.27
CA LYS A 308 -13.40 1.25 1.43
C LYS A 308 -14.21 -0.01 1.08
N ASN A 309 -14.68 -0.12 -0.16
CA ASN A 309 -15.35 -1.29 -0.73
C ASN A 309 -14.38 -2.48 -0.98
N ILE A 310 -13.06 -2.24 -0.93
CA ILE A 310 -12.02 -3.27 -0.89
C ILE A 310 -11.07 -3.01 0.27
N ILE A 311 -10.74 -4.05 1.01
CA ILE A 311 -9.80 -4.05 2.12
C ILE A 311 -8.52 -4.70 1.64
N VAL A 312 -7.37 -4.06 1.84
CA VAL A 312 -6.04 -4.66 1.61
C VAL A 312 -5.14 -4.39 2.80
N GLY A 313 -4.28 -5.32 3.14
CA GLY A 313 -3.37 -5.16 4.27
C GLY A 313 -2.62 -6.45 4.59
N PHE A 314 -1.80 -6.39 5.62
CA PHE A 314 -0.99 -7.51 6.08
C PHE A 314 -1.56 -8.11 7.35
N ALA A 315 -1.51 -9.42 7.43
CA ALA A 315 -1.83 -10.20 8.63
C ALA A 315 -0.82 -11.32 8.82
N ARG A 316 -0.99 -12.11 9.87
CA ARG A 316 -0.20 -13.34 10.04
C ARG A 316 -1.09 -14.55 10.20
N PHE A 317 -0.58 -15.66 9.66
CA PHE A 317 -1.13 -17.00 9.84
C PHE A 317 0.00 -17.92 10.32
N ASN A 318 -0.10 -18.39 11.56
CA ASN A 318 0.96 -19.14 12.23
C ASN A 318 2.33 -18.42 12.17
N GLY A 319 2.32 -17.12 12.44
CA GLY A 319 3.49 -16.24 12.42
C GLY A 319 3.96 -15.80 11.05
N GLN A 320 3.54 -16.43 9.96
CA GLN A 320 3.89 -16.06 8.59
C GLN A 320 3.12 -14.83 8.13
N SER A 321 3.82 -13.83 7.60
CA SER A 321 3.20 -12.65 7.00
C SER A 321 2.51 -12.98 5.68
N VAL A 322 1.31 -12.45 5.49
CA VAL A 322 0.43 -12.69 4.34
C VAL A 322 -0.28 -11.41 3.96
N GLY A 323 -0.42 -11.15 2.67
CA GLY A 323 -1.28 -10.09 2.15
C GLY A 323 -2.74 -10.55 2.10
N ILE A 324 -3.65 -9.75 2.65
CA ILE A 324 -5.10 -9.97 2.55
C ILE A 324 -5.69 -9.01 1.53
N VAL A 325 -6.54 -9.52 0.64
CA VAL A 325 -7.37 -8.74 -0.27
C VAL A 325 -8.82 -9.20 -0.09
N ALA A 326 -9.69 -8.31 0.37
CA ALA A 326 -11.06 -8.68 0.71
C ALA A 326 -12.09 -7.65 0.21
N ASN A 327 -13.25 -8.10 -0.24
CA ASN A 327 -14.36 -7.20 -0.50
C ASN A 327 -15.01 -6.79 0.83
N GLN A 328 -15.50 -5.54 0.95
CA GLN A 328 -16.22 -5.08 2.13
C GLN A 328 -17.72 -4.91 1.82
N PRO A 329 -18.56 -5.88 2.16
CA PRO A 329 -20.00 -5.81 1.87
C PRO A 329 -20.70 -4.64 2.54
N ALA A 330 -20.20 -4.16 3.67
CA ALA A 330 -20.73 -2.99 4.38
C ALA A 330 -20.48 -1.66 3.63
N CYS A 331 -19.64 -1.68 2.58
CA CYS A 331 -19.36 -0.50 1.76
C CYS A 331 -19.68 -0.80 0.30
N TYR A 332 -20.70 -0.16 -0.27
CA TYR A 332 -21.14 -0.38 -1.65
C TYR A 332 -21.34 -1.87 -2.00
N ALA A 333 -21.83 -2.68 -1.05
CA ALA A 333 -22.01 -4.13 -1.19
C ALA A 333 -20.75 -4.90 -1.67
N GLY A 334 -19.55 -4.34 -1.49
CA GLY A 334 -18.31 -4.95 -1.93
C GLY A 334 -18.05 -4.92 -3.44
N VAL A 335 -18.79 -4.12 -4.23
CA VAL A 335 -18.56 -3.98 -5.68
C VAL A 335 -17.15 -3.49 -5.98
N LEU A 336 -16.62 -3.83 -7.15
CA LEU A 336 -15.38 -3.26 -7.66
C LEU A 336 -15.68 -1.99 -8.47
N ASP A 337 -15.03 -0.90 -8.12
CA ASP A 337 -14.97 0.35 -8.89
C ASP A 337 -13.56 0.64 -9.35
N VAL A 338 -13.36 1.77 -10.02
CA VAL A 338 -12.04 2.24 -10.49
C VAL A 338 -11.02 2.24 -9.34
N ASN A 339 -11.39 2.82 -8.20
CA ASN A 339 -10.47 2.99 -7.08
C ASN A 339 -10.18 1.67 -6.35
N ALA A 340 -11.19 0.81 -6.17
CA ALA A 340 -10.99 -0.52 -5.60
C ALA A 340 -10.07 -1.38 -6.47
N SER A 341 -10.24 -1.31 -7.79
CA SER A 341 -9.39 -2.03 -8.75
C SER A 341 -7.94 -1.56 -8.68
N ARG A 342 -7.70 -0.24 -8.64
CA ARG A 342 -6.35 0.35 -8.50
C ARG A 342 -5.69 -0.04 -7.16
N LYS A 343 -6.41 0.09 -6.05
CA LYS A 343 -5.94 -0.28 -4.71
C LYS A 343 -5.55 -1.75 -4.64
N GLY A 344 -6.45 -2.64 -5.09
CA GLY A 344 -6.22 -4.09 -5.11
C GLY A 344 -5.04 -4.47 -6.00
N ALA A 345 -4.99 -3.96 -7.23
CA ALA A 345 -3.92 -4.25 -8.18
C ALA A 345 -2.54 -3.85 -7.66
N ARG A 346 -2.41 -2.64 -7.10
CA ARG A 346 -1.15 -2.14 -6.53
C ARG A 346 -0.68 -3.03 -5.37
N PHE A 347 -1.59 -3.42 -4.49
CA PHE A 347 -1.26 -4.26 -3.33
C PHE A 347 -0.87 -5.68 -3.72
N VAL A 348 -1.61 -6.32 -4.64
CA VAL A 348 -1.28 -7.67 -5.17
C VAL A 348 0.09 -7.67 -5.83
N ARG A 349 0.42 -6.64 -6.62
CA ARG A 349 1.75 -6.53 -7.25
C ARG A 349 2.87 -6.37 -6.24
N PHE A 350 2.65 -5.60 -5.18
CA PHE A 350 3.60 -5.49 -4.08
C PHE A 350 3.84 -6.85 -3.41
N CYS A 351 2.75 -7.56 -3.09
CA CYS A 351 2.86 -8.89 -2.47
C CYS A 351 3.66 -9.85 -3.33
N ASP A 352 3.42 -9.88 -4.64
CA ASP A 352 4.14 -10.73 -5.57
C ASP A 352 5.63 -10.34 -5.70
N ALA A 353 5.92 -9.04 -5.83
CA ALA A 353 7.30 -8.55 -5.93
C ALA A 353 8.15 -8.89 -4.70
N PHE A 354 7.53 -9.02 -3.53
CA PHE A 354 8.22 -9.24 -2.25
C PHE A 354 7.83 -10.54 -1.56
N ASN A 355 7.51 -11.58 -2.32
CA ASN A 355 7.30 -12.95 -1.84
C ASN A 355 6.27 -13.10 -0.71
N SER A 356 5.28 -12.20 -0.64
CA SER A 356 4.20 -12.27 0.34
C SER A 356 3.04 -13.09 -0.22
N PRO A 357 2.67 -14.24 0.38
CA PRO A 357 1.49 -14.99 -0.04
C PRO A 357 0.23 -14.12 0.02
N ILE A 358 -0.76 -14.43 -0.82
CA ILE A 358 -2.01 -13.66 -0.90
C ILE A 358 -3.19 -14.54 -0.47
N VAL A 359 -4.00 -14.03 0.44
CA VAL A 359 -5.29 -14.59 0.82
C VAL A 359 -6.38 -13.63 0.37
N SER A 360 -7.28 -14.11 -0.50
CA SER A 360 -8.42 -13.35 -0.99
C SER A 360 -9.70 -13.83 -0.31
N LEU A 361 -10.48 -12.88 0.25
CA LEU A 361 -11.79 -13.14 0.85
C LEU A 361 -12.85 -12.47 -0.03
N VAL A 362 -13.69 -13.28 -0.69
CA VAL A 362 -14.53 -12.81 -1.78
C VAL A 362 -15.99 -12.76 -1.39
N ASP A 363 -16.57 -11.57 -1.48
CA ASP A 363 -18.01 -11.32 -1.52
C ASP A 363 -18.25 -10.11 -2.45
N VAL A 364 -18.39 -10.37 -3.76
CA VAL A 364 -18.40 -9.35 -4.80
C VAL A 364 -19.56 -9.56 -5.78
N PRO A 365 -20.54 -8.65 -5.83
CA PRO A 365 -21.69 -8.76 -6.75
C PRO A 365 -21.37 -8.33 -8.18
N GLY A 366 -20.23 -7.69 -8.44
CA GLY A 366 -19.87 -7.22 -9.77
C GLY A 366 -18.96 -6.01 -9.75
N PHE A 367 -18.75 -5.44 -10.94
CA PHE A 367 -18.21 -4.10 -11.10
C PHE A 367 -19.31 -3.07 -10.97
N LEU A 368 -18.99 -1.89 -10.41
CA LEU A 368 -19.96 -0.79 -10.28
C LEU A 368 -20.34 -0.26 -11.67
N PRO A 369 -21.64 -0.31 -12.06
CA PRO A 369 -22.07 0.20 -13.35
C PRO A 369 -22.23 1.73 -13.35
N GLY A 370 -22.30 2.30 -14.54
CA GLY A 370 -22.65 3.69 -14.75
C GLY A 370 -21.60 4.52 -15.48
N THR A 371 -22.05 5.61 -16.09
CA THR A 371 -21.20 6.49 -16.91
C THR A 371 -20.00 7.04 -16.16
N GLY A 372 -20.15 7.33 -14.87
CA GLY A 372 -19.06 7.79 -14.03
C GLY A 372 -17.93 6.78 -13.89
N GLN A 373 -18.21 5.48 -13.93
CA GLN A 373 -17.21 4.42 -13.91
C GLN A 373 -16.62 4.18 -15.31
N GLU A 374 -17.49 4.08 -16.33
CA GLU A 374 -17.06 3.86 -17.71
C GLU A 374 -16.16 4.99 -18.23
N TYR A 375 -16.51 6.26 -17.96
CA TYR A 375 -15.71 7.41 -18.38
C TYR A 375 -14.40 7.56 -17.59
N ASN A 376 -14.33 7.01 -16.38
CA ASN A 376 -13.11 6.91 -15.58
C ASN A 376 -12.36 5.59 -15.78
N ALA A 377 -12.61 4.90 -16.91
CA ALA A 377 -11.87 3.74 -17.37
C ALA A 377 -11.93 2.52 -16.43
N VAL A 378 -13.11 2.18 -15.90
CA VAL A 378 -13.30 0.98 -15.06
C VAL A 378 -12.82 -0.30 -15.73
N ILE A 379 -12.96 -0.42 -17.08
CA ILE A 379 -12.47 -1.55 -17.86
C ILE A 379 -10.94 -1.67 -17.74
N LEU A 380 -10.22 -0.55 -17.91
CA LEU A 380 -8.77 -0.50 -17.81
C LEU A 380 -8.29 -0.88 -16.40
N HIS A 381 -8.88 -0.27 -15.38
CA HIS A 381 -8.48 -0.51 -13.99
C HIS A 381 -8.91 -1.90 -13.50
N GLY A 382 -10.04 -2.42 -13.95
CA GLY A 382 -10.41 -3.83 -13.74
C GLY A 382 -9.40 -4.79 -14.37
N ALA A 383 -8.93 -4.47 -15.59
CA ALA A 383 -7.89 -5.22 -16.26
C ALA A 383 -6.53 -5.14 -15.53
N GLN A 384 -6.22 -4.04 -14.83
CA GLN A 384 -5.02 -3.97 -13.96
C GLN A 384 -5.09 -4.97 -12.80
N LEU A 385 -6.25 -5.10 -12.16
CA LEU A 385 -6.44 -6.05 -11.06
C LEU A 385 -6.36 -7.49 -11.58
N LEU A 386 -6.99 -7.77 -12.73
CA LEU A 386 -6.88 -9.06 -13.40
C LEU A 386 -5.43 -9.40 -13.73
N TYR A 387 -4.69 -8.45 -14.30
CA TYR A 387 -3.29 -8.61 -14.65
C TYR A 387 -2.44 -8.90 -13.42
N ALA A 388 -2.65 -8.17 -12.32
CA ALA A 388 -1.91 -8.36 -11.07
C ALA A 388 -2.06 -9.79 -10.52
N TYR A 389 -3.28 -10.31 -10.46
CA TYR A 389 -3.53 -11.69 -10.01
C TYR A 389 -3.01 -12.74 -10.99
N GLY A 390 -3.16 -12.50 -12.30
CA GLY A 390 -2.72 -13.42 -13.34
C GLY A 390 -1.20 -13.53 -13.46
N GLU A 391 -0.47 -12.43 -13.16
CA GLU A 391 0.99 -12.41 -13.19
C GLU A 391 1.62 -12.92 -11.88
N ALA A 392 0.90 -12.83 -10.75
CA ALA A 392 1.43 -13.18 -9.44
C ALA A 392 1.82 -14.66 -9.32
N THR A 393 3.07 -14.90 -8.93
CA THR A 393 3.70 -16.22 -8.76
C THR A 393 3.72 -16.71 -7.32
N VAL A 394 3.48 -15.83 -6.34
CA VAL A 394 3.39 -16.19 -4.92
C VAL A 394 2.23 -17.15 -4.64
N PRO A 395 2.23 -17.88 -3.50
CA PRO A 395 1.08 -18.66 -3.07
C PRO A 395 -0.18 -17.80 -3.00
N LYS A 396 -1.26 -18.27 -3.64
CA LYS A 396 -2.56 -17.60 -3.69
C LYS A 396 -3.65 -18.53 -3.18
N ILE A 397 -4.38 -18.09 -2.17
CA ILE A 397 -5.52 -18.81 -1.59
C ILE A 397 -6.74 -17.92 -1.64
N THR A 398 -7.83 -18.40 -2.21
CA THR A 398 -9.10 -17.65 -2.26
C THR A 398 -10.18 -18.39 -1.47
N VAL A 399 -10.93 -17.67 -0.67
CA VAL A 399 -12.13 -18.14 0.00
C VAL A 399 -13.32 -17.30 -0.46
N THR A 400 -14.29 -17.94 -1.11
CA THR A 400 -15.54 -17.29 -1.50
C THR A 400 -16.56 -17.47 -0.38
N LEU A 401 -16.98 -16.35 0.22
CA LEU A 401 -17.87 -16.36 1.39
C LEU A 401 -19.35 -16.34 0.97
N ARG A 402 -19.69 -15.46 0.03
CA ARG A 402 -21.07 -15.29 -0.44
C ARG A 402 -21.07 -15.00 -1.94
N LYS A 403 -21.37 -13.78 -2.39
CA LYS A 403 -21.49 -13.41 -3.81
C LYS A 403 -20.14 -13.45 -4.54
N SER A 404 -20.13 -14.00 -5.74
CA SER A 404 -18.98 -13.98 -6.64
C SER A 404 -19.45 -14.07 -8.08
N TYR A 405 -19.77 -12.91 -8.70
CA TYR A 405 -20.48 -12.88 -9.97
C TYR A 405 -19.65 -12.30 -11.11
N GLY A 406 -19.79 -12.91 -12.30
CA GLY A 406 -19.29 -12.39 -13.56
C GLY A 406 -17.79 -12.13 -13.60
N GLY A 407 -17.40 -11.02 -14.23
CA GLY A 407 -15.99 -10.65 -14.36
C GLY A 407 -15.29 -10.39 -13.03
N SER A 408 -16.01 -9.91 -12.01
CA SER A 408 -15.43 -9.68 -10.68
C SER A 408 -15.07 -10.98 -9.96
N HIS A 409 -15.81 -12.09 -10.19
CA HIS A 409 -15.38 -13.42 -9.75
C HIS A 409 -13.99 -13.76 -10.29
N ILE A 410 -13.76 -13.50 -11.59
CA ILE A 410 -12.49 -13.84 -12.23
C ILE A 410 -11.34 -13.04 -11.62
N VAL A 411 -11.49 -11.71 -11.50
CA VAL A 411 -10.40 -10.81 -11.11
C VAL A 411 -10.05 -10.86 -9.62
N MET A 412 -10.90 -11.44 -8.77
CA MET A 412 -10.66 -11.57 -7.34
C MET A 412 -9.90 -12.87 -6.96
N GLY A 413 -9.03 -13.34 -7.83
CA GLY A 413 -8.19 -14.52 -7.56
C GLY A 413 -8.94 -15.83 -7.72
N SER A 414 -9.63 -16.01 -8.83
CA SER A 414 -10.32 -17.26 -9.15
C SER A 414 -9.36 -18.39 -9.56
N LYS A 415 -9.86 -19.64 -9.54
CA LYS A 415 -9.14 -20.81 -10.07
C LYS A 415 -8.79 -20.65 -11.56
N GLN A 416 -9.66 -19.97 -12.30
CA GLN A 416 -9.47 -19.69 -13.73
C GLN A 416 -8.28 -18.75 -14.01
N LEU A 417 -7.86 -17.95 -13.03
CA LEU A 417 -6.62 -17.15 -13.05
C LEU A 417 -5.46 -17.85 -12.31
N HIS A 418 -5.48 -19.19 -12.26
CA HIS A 418 -4.42 -20.01 -11.69
C HIS A 418 -4.12 -19.71 -10.21
N THR A 419 -5.14 -19.37 -9.41
CA THR A 419 -5.00 -19.35 -7.96
C THR A 419 -4.83 -20.79 -7.47
N ASP A 420 -3.89 -21.00 -6.54
CA ASP A 420 -3.44 -22.33 -6.15
C ASP A 420 -4.53 -23.13 -5.43
N LEU A 421 -5.17 -22.50 -4.42
CA LEU A 421 -6.27 -23.12 -3.65
C LEU A 421 -7.48 -22.19 -3.63
N ASN A 422 -8.63 -22.75 -3.96
CA ASN A 422 -9.91 -22.06 -3.94
C ASN A 422 -10.89 -22.81 -3.04
N TYR A 423 -11.29 -22.18 -1.95
CA TYR A 423 -12.32 -22.67 -1.05
C TYR A 423 -13.60 -21.86 -1.18
N ALA A 424 -14.72 -22.45 -0.86
CA ALA A 424 -15.99 -21.77 -0.78
C ALA A 424 -16.71 -22.13 0.53
N TRP A 425 -17.45 -21.18 1.10
CA TRP A 425 -18.42 -21.47 2.13
C TRP A 425 -19.71 -22.04 1.52
N PRO A 426 -20.56 -22.76 2.29
CA PRO A 426 -21.84 -23.25 1.78
C PRO A 426 -22.77 -22.13 1.28
N SER A 427 -22.59 -20.92 1.82
CA SER A 427 -23.31 -19.69 1.43
C SER A 427 -22.78 -19.03 0.14
N ALA A 428 -21.76 -19.59 -0.50
CA ALA A 428 -21.18 -19.00 -1.70
C ALA A 428 -22.11 -19.15 -2.92
N GLU A 429 -22.24 -18.05 -3.66
CA GLU A 429 -23.00 -17.96 -4.89
C GLU A 429 -22.05 -17.62 -6.04
N ILE A 430 -21.67 -18.61 -6.83
CA ILE A 430 -20.67 -18.46 -7.91
C ILE A 430 -21.38 -18.60 -9.26
N ALA A 431 -21.63 -17.49 -9.94
CA ALA A 431 -22.41 -17.46 -11.16
C ALA A 431 -21.99 -16.33 -12.13
N VAL A 432 -22.53 -16.36 -13.35
CA VAL A 432 -22.31 -15.27 -14.33
C VAL A 432 -22.94 -13.97 -13.85
N MET A 433 -24.09 -14.03 -13.20
CA MET A 433 -24.78 -12.88 -12.58
C MET A 433 -25.72 -13.38 -11.48
N GLY A 434 -26.17 -12.50 -10.62
CA GLY A 434 -27.17 -12.84 -9.60
C GLY A 434 -28.49 -13.30 -10.22
N ALA A 435 -29.24 -14.13 -9.49
CA ALA A 435 -30.43 -14.81 -9.99
C ALA A 435 -31.50 -13.86 -10.56
N SER A 436 -31.73 -12.72 -9.90
CA SER A 436 -32.68 -11.71 -10.34
C SER A 436 -32.33 -11.14 -11.73
N GLY A 437 -31.07 -10.79 -11.94
CA GLY A 437 -30.59 -10.35 -13.26
C GLY A 437 -30.66 -11.46 -14.31
N ALA A 438 -30.31 -12.69 -13.96
CA ALA A 438 -30.36 -13.84 -14.83
C ALA A 438 -31.80 -14.17 -15.25
N ALA A 439 -32.73 -14.23 -14.32
CA ALA A 439 -34.16 -14.48 -14.59
C ALA A 439 -34.77 -13.41 -15.51
N ALA A 440 -34.43 -12.13 -15.24
CA ALA A 440 -34.91 -11.03 -16.09
C ALA A 440 -34.42 -11.12 -17.55
N VAL A 441 -33.19 -11.62 -17.77
CA VAL A 441 -32.64 -11.78 -19.13
C VAL A 441 -33.15 -13.06 -19.80
N LEU A 442 -33.09 -14.20 -19.11
CA LEU A 442 -33.40 -15.50 -19.69
C LEU A 442 -34.86 -15.65 -20.02
N TYR A 443 -35.75 -15.12 -19.17
CA TYR A 443 -37.20 -15.28 -19.26
C TYR A 443 -37.94 -14.00 -19.69
N ALA A 444 -37.22 -13.03 -20.31
CA ALA A 444 -37.82 -11.75 -20.74
C ALA A 444 -39.04 -11.91 -21.65
N LYS A 445 -39.01 -12.89 -22.56
CA LYS A 445 -40.10 -13.16 -23.50
C LYS A 445 -41.31 -13.76 -22.79
N GLU A 446 -41.09 -14.74 -21.94
CA GLU A 446 -42.15 -15.42 -21.15
C GLU A 446 -42.79 -14.44 -20.16
N ALA A 447 -42.00 -13.63 -19.48
CA ALA A 447 -42.46 -12.60 -18.56
C ALA A 447 -43.38 -11.58 -19.28
N LYS A 448 -43.00 -11.19 -20.53
CA LYS A 448 -43.82 -10.30 -21.35
C LYS A 448 -45.15 -10.97 -21.75
N ALA A 449 -45.12 -12.22 -22.22
CA ALA A 449 -46.32 -12.97 -22.59
C ALA A 449 -47.29 -13.13 -21.40
N LYS A 450 -46.75 -13.46 -20.20
CA LYS A 450 -47.55 -13.56 -18.97
C LYS A 450 -48.16 -12.22 -18.56
N LYS A 451 -47.44 -11.13 -18.72
CA LYS A 451 -47.95 -9.78 -18.48
C LYS A 451 -49.11 -9.44 -19.40
N GLU A 452 -49.01 -9.81 -20.69
CA GLU A 452 -50.07 -9.61 -21.69
C GLU A 452 -51.30 -10.50 -21.41
N ALA A 453 -51.08 -11.68 -20.82
CA ALA A 453 -52.14 -12.60 -20.40
C ALA A 453 -52.78 -12.22 -19.04
N GLY A 454 -52.29 -11.20 -18.34
CA GLY A 454 -52.80 -10.78 -17.03
C GLY A 454 -52.39 -11.71 -15.88
N GLU A 455 -51.34 -12.54 -16.06
CA GLU A 455 -50.81 -13.44 -15.04
C GLU A 455 -49.85 -12.71 -14.08
N ASP A 456 -49.58 -13.31 -12.91
CA ASP A 456 -48.66 -12.77 -11.92
C ASP A 456 -47.17 -12.95 -12.36
N VAL A 457 -46.65 -11.91 -13.00
CA VAL A 457 -45.25 -11.87 -13.46
C VAL A 457 -44.25 -11.92 -12.31
N LYS A 458 -44.58 -11.35 -11.14
CA LYS A 458 -43.68 -11.35 -9.99
C LYS A 458 -43.49 -12.75 -9.43
N ALA A 459 -44.58 -13.50 -9.26
CA ALA A 459 -44.52 -14.88 -8.80
C ALA A 459 -43.74 -15.76 -9.80
N PHE A 460 -43.95 -15.57 -11.10
CA PHE A 460 -43.20 -16.28 -12.14
C PHE A 460 -41.70 -15.99 -12.10
N ILE A 461 -41.32 -14.72 -12.01
CA ILE A 461 -39.90 -14.36 -11.93
C ILE A 461 -39.25 -14.91 -10.66
N ALA A 462 -39.92 -14.83 -9.49
CA ALA A 462 -39.43 -15.40 -8.25
C ALA A 462 -39.19 -16.92 -8.36
N GLU A 463 -40.09 -17.68 -8.97
CA GLU A 463 -39.92 -19.11 -9.26
C GLU A 463 -38.65 -19.35 -10.11
N LYS A 464 -38.39 -18.50 -11.12
CA LYS A 464 -37.22 -18.62 -11.99
C LYS A 464 -35.92 -18.18 -11.35
N GLU A 465 -35.98 -17.26 -10.41
CA GLU A 465 -34.84 -16.90 -9.55
C GLU A 465 -34.43 -18.09 -8.65
N ASP A 466 -35.42 -18.77 -8.05
CA ASP A 466 -35.16 -19.95 -7.22
C ASP A 466 -34.56 -21.10 -8.05
N GLU A 467 -35.14 -21.39 -9.24
CA GLU A 467 -34.56 -22.38 -10.17
C GLU A 467 -33.11 -22.06 -10.55
N TYR A 468 -32.81 -20.77 -10.83
CA TYR A 468 -31.45 -20.35 -11.19
C TYR A 468 -30.49 -20.49 -10.02
N ASN A 469 -30.92 -20.15 -8.80
CA ASN A 469 -30.12 -20.31 -7.59
C ASN A 469 -29.77 -21.78 -7.34
N GLU A 470 -30.74 -22.69 -7.46
CA GLU A 470 -30.51 -24.12 -7.30
C GLU A 470 -29.56 -24.70 -8.36
N LEU A 471 -29.66 -24.22 -9.59
CA LEU A 471 -28.86 -24.74 -10.70
C LEU A 471 -27.45 -24.17 -10.75
N PHE A 472 -27.27 -22.87 -10.49
CA PHE A 472 -26.03 -22.17 -10.82
C PHE A 472 -25.43 -21.34 -9.67
N ALA A 473 -26.23 -20.68 -8.83
CA ALA A 473 -25.73 -19.78 -7.82
C ALA A 473 -25.43 -20.51 -6.50
N ASN A 474 -24.57 -21.53 -6.55
CA ASN A 474 -24.16 -22.30 -5.40
C ASN A 474 -22.71 -22.78 -5.58
N PRO A 475 -21.97 -23.15 -4.50
CA PRO A 475 -20.58 -23.56 -4.60
C PRO A 475 -20.41 -24.94 -5.24
N TYR A 476 -21.41 -25.81 -5.14
CA TYR A 476 -21.29 -27.22 -5.59
C TYR A 476 -21.23 -27.33 -7.10
N GLN A 477 -21.88 -26.43 -7.84
CA GLN A 477 -21.77 -26.39 -9.29
C GLN A 477 -20.36 -26.02 -9.75
N ALA A 478 -19.74 -25.03 -9.11
CA ALA A 478 -18.35 -24.68 -9.39
C ALA A 478 -17.38 -25.79 -8.99
N ALA A 479 -17.62 -26.45 -7.84
CA ALA A 479 -16.83 -27.59 -7.38
C ALA A 479 -16.92 -28.81 -8.33
N LYS A 480 -18.10 -29.07 -8.89
CA LYS A 480 -18.32 -30.15 -9.86
C LYS A 480 -17.41 -30.02 -11.10
N TYR A 481 -17.09 -28.80 -11.50
CA TYR A 481 -16.19 -28.53 -12.63
C TYR A 481 -14.72 -28.30 -12.21
N GLY A 482 -14.39 -28.46 -10.93
CA GLY A 482 -13.03 -28.29 -10.42
C GLY A 482 -12.59 -26.83 -10.26
N TYR A 483 -13.52 -25.88 -10.23
CA TYR A 483 -13.21 -24.45 -9.98
C TYR A 483 -13.18 -24.07 -8.50
N ILE A 484 -13.63 -24.98 -7.64
CA ILE A 484 -13.50 -24.93 -6.18
C ILE A 484 -12.87 -26.23 -5.73
N ASP A 485 -11.79 -26.16 -4.95
CA ASP A 485 -11.05 -27.33 -4.45
C ASP A 485 -11.79 -28.00 -3.29
N ASP A 486 -12.50 -27.20 -2.48
CA ASP A 486 -13.34 -27.74 -1.40
C ASP A 486 -14.40 -26.71 -0.94
N VAL A 487 -15.56 -27.23 -0.51
CA VAL A 487 -16.57 -26.44 0.21
C VAL A 487 -16.36 -26.69 1.69
N ILE A 488 -16.00 -25.62 2.43
CA ILE A 488 -15.54 -25.74 3.82
C ILE A 488 -16.55 -25.13 4.81
N GLU A 489 -16.61 -25.69 6.03
CA GLU A 489 -17.34 -25.04 7.12
C GLU A 489 -16.67 -23.68 7.43
N PRO A 490 -17.44 -22.58 7.56
CA PRO A 490 -16.87 -21.24 7.81
C PRO A 490 -15.92 -21.21 9.01
N ARG A 491 -16.24 -21.87 10.13
CA ARG A 491 -15.39 -21.95 11.33
C ARG A 491 -14.01 -22.55 11.08
N ASN A 492 -13.82 -23.33 10.02
CA ASN A 492 -12.55 -24.00 9.68
C ASN A 492 -11.64 -23.11 8.80
N THR A 493 -12.05 -21.92 8.43
CA THR A 493 -11.35 -21.09 7.44
C THR A 493 -9.89 -20.84 7.82
N ARG A 494 -9.62 -20.44 9.08
CA ARG A 494 -8.23 -20.25 9.56
C ARG A 494 -7.39 -21.51 9.37
N PHE A 495 -7.88 -22.65 9.82
CA PHE A 495 -7.18 -23.93 9.72
C PHE A 495 -6.85 -24.30 8.28
N ARG A 496 -7.82 -24.11 7.36
CA ARG A 496 -7.64 -24.41 5.94
C ARG A 496 -6.61 -23.48 5.28
N ILE A 497 -6.61 -22.20 5.63
CA ILE A 497 -5.62 -21.23 5.15
C ILE A 497 -4.22 -21.59 5.67
N CYS A 498 -4.06 -21.83 6.98
CA CYS A 498 -2.76 -22.22 7.56
C CYS A 498 -2.18 -23.49 6.89
N ARG A 499 -3.01 -24.51 6.68
CA ARG A 499 -2.59 -25.72 5.96
C ARG A 499 -2.25 -25.47 4.51
N GLY A 500 -3.04 -24.66 3.82
CA GLY A 500 -2.78 -24.28 2.43
C GLY A 500 -1.46 -23.53 2.28
N LEU A 501 -1.19 -22.58 3.14
CA LEU A 501 0.09 -21.86 3.16
C LEU A 501 1.27 -22.79 3.41
N ALA A 502 1.15 -23.72 4.36
CA ALA A 502 2.19 -24.72 4.62
C ALA A 502 2.40 -25.66 3.41
N GLN A 503 1.33 -26.10 2.75
CA GLN A 503 1.39 -26.91 1.53
C GLN A 503 2.10 -26.19 0.39
N LEU A 504 1.87 -24.87 0.25
CA LEU A 504 2.40 -24.03 -0.83
C LEU A 504 3.76 -23.39 -0.49
N ALA A 505 4.35 -23.66 0.68
CA ALA A 505 5.57 -23.00 1.14
C ALA A 505 6.77 -23.15 0.17
N THR A 506 6.81 -24.25 -0.59
CA THR A 506 7.86 -24.52 -1.57
C THR A 506 7.42 -24.28 -3.02
N LYS A 507 6.30 -23.61 -3.23
CA LYS A 507 5.80 -23.29 -4.57
C LYS A 507 6.91 -22.65 -5.41
N ARG A 508 7.07 -23.13 -6.63
CA ARG A 508 7.91 -22.55 -7.68
C ARG A 508 7.05 -22.33 -8.91
N ASP A 509 6.93 -21.10 -9.33
CA ASP A 509 6.24 -20.71 -10.54
C ASP A 509 7.15 -19.81 -11.37
N SER A 510 7.02 -19.84 -12.69
CA SER A 510 7.85 -19.06 -13.59
C SER A 510 7.01 -18.42 -14.68
N LEU A 511 7.31 -17.19 -14.96
CA LEU A 511 6.72 -16.45 -16.07
C LEU A 511 7.62 -16.52 -17.32
N PRO A 512 7.07 -16.38 -18.53
CA PRO A 512 7.87 -16.22 -19.74
C PRO A 512 8.85 -15.05 -19.59
N ALA A 513 10.09 -15.23 -20.09
CA ALA A 513 11.09 -14.17 -20.07
C ALA A 513 10.63 -12.95 -20.87
N LYS A 514 10.72 -11.77 -20.26
CA LYS A 514 10.35 -10.48 -20.87
C LYS A 514 11.20 -9.36 -20.28
N LYS A 515 11.35 -8.24 -21.00
CA LYS A 515 12.05 -7.06 -20.44
C LYS A 515 11.29 -6.50 -19.23
N HIS A 516 9.98 -6.37 -19.35
CA HIS A 516 9.02 -5.99 -18.30
C HIS A 516 7.61 -6.32 -18.79
N GLY A 517 6.63 -6.35 -17.90
CA GLY A 517 5.22 -6.45 -18.27
C GLY A 517 4.74 -5.15 -18.93
N ASN A 518 3.90 -5.27 -19.98
CA ASN A 518 3.16 -4.12 -20.52
C ASN A 518 1.74 -4.15 -19.92
N ILE A 519 1.65 -3.71 -18.67
CA ILE A 519 0.38 -3.70 -17.94
C ILE A 519 -0.54 -2.60 -18.49
N PRO A 520 -1.85 -2.77 -18.43
CA PRO A 520 -2.79 -1.67 -18.71
C PRO A 520 -2.54 -0.52 -17.72
N MET A 521 -2.33 0.73 -18.20
CA MET A 521 -1.98 1.88 -17.35
C MET A 521 -2.98 3.02 -17.51
#